data_b6b153600ec9193e2c15ee42182b4333
#
_entry.id   b6b153600ec9193e2c15ee42182b4333
#
_cell.length_a   1.000
_cell.length_b   1.000
_cell.length_c   1.000
_cell.angle_alpha   90.00
_cell.angle_beta   90.00
_cell.angle_gamma   90.00
#
_symmetry.space_group_name_H-M   'P 1'
#
loop_
_entity.id
_entity.type
_entity.pdbx_description
1 polymer ?
#
loop_
_entity_poly.entity_id
_entity_poly.type
_entity_poly.pdbx_seq_one_letter_code
_entity_poly.pdbx_strand_id
1 'polypeptide(L)'
;MTEKQYKGIAGNFLICDVQKEYAEHLLSILVKRFGMRFQFHFFSNVKKIEQFAEKAEIEILLIAEDCVSEIRGNVKAKKKFILSESMKKEEKQGETTIFRYQSADEILKIIQSGIGEEEAKAAHKPQKKTEEKYDAVQSDFTAPKRKIGIRDEPEESGLIGIYSPIHRIGKTEFALCLGEKISEKVPTLYINMEGYSGNDFYFKGEKNQDLGDLLYYLKQERIDYGLKASLMTGQYKQLDYIMPISNENDLREVTKKEWIYFLDTIMDQCIYKAVILDLGDCVSGLYDILKKCSRIYTPYIQ
;
A
#
# COMPACT_ATOMS: atom_id res chain seq x y z
N MET A 1 -5.88 2.44 37.33
CA MET A 1 -6.26 2.07 35.96
C MET A 1 -5.85 3.21 35.07
N THR A 2 -4.70 3.12 34.47
CA THR A 2 -4.12 4.18 33.65
C THR A 2 -4.23 3.76 32.19
N GLU A 3 -5.06 4.50 31.45
CA GLU A 3 -5.16 4.40 29.99
C GLU A 3 -3.77 4.60 29.36
N LYS A 4 -3.24 3.54 28.74
CA LYS A 4 -2.10 3.67 27.83
C LYS A 4 -2.61 4.35 26.57
N GLN A 5 -2.41 5.65 26.45
CA GLN A 5 -2.54 6.37 25.20
C GLN A 5 -1.62 5.74 24.16
N TYR A 6 -2.19 5.06 23.18
CA TYR A 6 -1.54 4.79 21.91
C TYR A 6 -1.30 6.18 21.28
N LYS A 7 -0.04 6.63 21.28
CA LYS A 7 0.36 7.79 20.48
C LYS A 7 0.11 7.44 19.01
N GLY A 8 -0.90 8.06 18.42
CA GLY A 8 -1.27 7.84 17.03
C GLY A 8 -0.12 8.12 16.06
N ILE A 9 -0.21 7.56 14.88
CA ILE A 9 0.66 7.83 13.73
C ILE A 9 0.73 9.34 13.53
N ALA A 10 1.95 9.92 13.50
CA ALA A 10 2.13 11.39 13.53
C ALA A 10 1.84 12.05 12.17
N GLY A 11 1.74 11.27 11.07
CA GLY A 11 1.43 11.80 9.74
C GLY A 11 1.87 10.87 8.61
N ASN A 12 1.58 11.29 7.37
CA ASN A 12 1.92 10.55 6.15
C ASN A 12 3.29 10.99 5.62
N PHE A 13 4.17 10.03 5.39
CA PHE A 13 5.46 10.21 4.74
C PHE A 13 5.40 9.61 3.33
N LEU A 14 5.42 10.45 2.31
CA LEU A 14 5.33 10.03 0.92
C LEU A 14 6.71 10.06 0.26
N ILE A 15 7.00 9.03 -0.52
CA ILE A 15 8.19 8.95 -1.36
C ILE A 15 7.75 8.79 -2.81
N CYS A 16 8.31 9.62 -3.70
CA CYS A 16 8.08 9.50 -5.13
C CYS A 16 9.41 9.41 -5.88
N ASP A 17 9.63 8.31 -6.54
CA ASP A 17 10.83 8.08 -7.31
C ASP A 17 10.56 7.10 -8.45
N VAL A 18 11.11 7.37 -9.63
CA VAL A 18 11.02 6.47 -10.79
C VAL A 18 12.00 5.29 -10.66
N GLN A 19 13.08 5.44 -9.88
CA GLN A 19 14.07 4.38 -9.63
C GLN A 19 13.63 3.52 -8.44
N LYS A 20 12.85 2.48 -8.73
CA LYS A 20 12.21 1.62 -7.72
C LYS A 20 13.22 1.01 -6.74
N GLU A 21 14.30 0.41 -7.21
CA GLU A 21 15.31 -0.25 -6.36
C GLU A 21 15.97 0.72 -5.36
N TYR A 22 16.33 1.92 -5.82
CA TYR A 22 16.87 2.97 -4.96
C TYR A 22 15.84 3.39 -3.89
N ALA A 23 14.61 3.63 -4.31
CA ALA A 23 13.54 4.02 -3.42
C ALA A 23 13.24 2.95 -2.36
N GLU A 24 13.22 1.68 -2.74
CA GLU A 24 13.03 0.54 -1.83
C GLU A 24 14.12 0.47 -0.77
N HIS A 25 15.39 0.63 -1.19
CA HIS A 25 16.51 0.62 -0.26
C HIS A 25 16.44 1.80 0.72
N LEU A 26 16.26 3.02 0.20
CA LEU A 26 16.14 4.22 1.03
C LEU A 26 14.98 4.11 2.00
N LEU A 27 13.85 3.62 1.55
CA LEU A 27 12.65 3.44 2.33
C LEU A 27 12.86 2.44 3.48
N SER A 28 13.54 1.32 3.22
CA SER A 28 13.88 0.34 4.28
C SER A 28 14.68 0.97 5.42
N ILE A 29 15.54 1.94 5.09
CA ILE A 29 16.37 2.67 6.06
C ILE A 29 15.52 3.70 6.82
N LEU A 30 14.65 4.44 6.12
CA LEU A 30 13.74 5.42 6.71
C LEU A 30 12.76 4.77 7.69
N VAL A 31 12.18 3.63 7.34
CA VAL A 31 11.28 2.86 8.21
C VAL A 31 12.02 2.38 9.46
N LYS A 32 13.23 1.84 9.33
CA LYS A 32 14.05 1.45 10.50
C LYS A 32 14.34 2.62 11.43
N ARG A 33 14.53 3.82 10.89
CA ARG A 33 14.91 5.01 11.66
C ARG A 33 13.72 5.73 12.29
N PHE A 34 12.63 5.92 11.55
CA PHE A 34 11.48 6.67 12.00
C PHE A 34 10.38 5.78 12.61
N GLY A 35 10.52 4.46 12.46
CA GLY A 35 9.66 3.47 13.09
C GLY A 35 8.18 3.65 12.73
N MET A 36 7.29 3.39 13.71
CA MET A 36 5.84 3.54 13.55
C MET A 36 5.35 4.98 13.72
N ARG A 37 6.24 5.97 13.58
CA ARG A 37 5.87 7.38 13.72
C ARG A 37 5.09 7.90 12.52
N PHE A 38 5.45 7.45 11.31
CA PHE A 38 4.82 7.86 10.07
C PHE A 38 4.19 6.67 9.36
N GLN A 39 3.10 6.93 8.67
CA GLN A 39 2.58 6.02 7.67
C GLN A 39 3.33 6.29 6.36
N PHE A 40 4.11 5.32 5.90
CA PHE A 40 4.93 5.45 4.71
C PHE A 40 4.15 5.02 3.47
N HIS A 41 4.31 5.80 2.40
CA HIS A 41 3.70 5.52 1.10
C HIS A 41 4.75 5.71 0.01
N PHE A 42 4.79 4.79 -0.94
CA PHE A 42 5.67 4.87 -2.11
C PHE A 42 4.84 5.03 -3.38
N PHE A 43 5.26 5.96 -4.23
CA PHE A 43 4.64 6.21 -5.53
C PHE A 43 5.70 6.28 -6.62
N SER A 44 5.48 5.57 -7.70
CA SER A 44 6.28 5.69 -8.93
C SER A 44 5.70 6.73 -9.90
N ASN A 45 4.54 7.31 -9.58
CA ASN A 45 3.81 8.23 -10.44
C ASN A 45 3.25 9.42 -9.65
N VAL A 46 3.51 10.62 -10.17
CA VAL A 46 3.11 11.91 -9.61
C VAL A 46 1.60 12.07 -9.47
N LYS A 47 0.81 11.61 -10.43
CA LYS A 47 -0.66 11.73 -10.38
C LYS A 47 -1.27 11.07 -9.16
N LYS A 48 -0.65 10.00 -8.64
CA LYS A 48 -1.12 9.34 -7.42
C LYS A 48 -0.88 10.17 -6.17
N ILE A 49 0.19 10.97 -6.14
CA ILE A 49 0.44 11.89 -5.03
C ILE A 49 -0.63 12.98 -5.02
N GLU A 50 -1.02 13.52 -6.17
CA GLU A 50 -2.10 14.51 -6.26
C GLU A 50 -3.42 13.92 -5.73
N GLN A 51 -3.77 12.71 -6.16
CA GLN A 51 -4.96 12.00 -5.66
C GLN A 51 -4.89 11.70 -4.16
N PHE A 52 -3.70 11.41 -3.63
CA PHE A 52 -3.50 11.22 -2.20
C PHE A 52 -3.68 12.54 -1.43
N ALA A 53 -3.10 13.63 -1.94
CA ALA A 53 -3.16 14.96 -1.32
C ALA A 53 -4.59 15.52 -1.25
N GLU A 54 -5.50 15.10 -2.11
CA GLU A 54 -6.92 15.44 -2.03
C GLU A 54 -7.65 14.79 -0.85
N LYS A 55 -7.10 13.69 -0.31
CA LYS A 55 -7.77 12.84 0.68
C LYS A 55 -7.12 12.83 2.03
N ALA A 56 -5.82 13.13 2.11
CA ALA A 56 -5.05 13.07 3.34
C ALA A 56 -3.97 14.15 3.35
N GLU A 57 -3.66 14.66 4.55
CA GLU A 57 -2.54 15.58 4.74
C GLU A 57 -1.21 14.85 4.57
N ILE A 58 -0.27 15.50 3.88
CA ILE A 58 1.09 15.04 3.71
C ILE A 58 1.99 15.75 4.70
N GLU A 59 2.56 15.01 5.64
CA GLU A 59 3.52 15.54 6.61
C GLU A 59 4.88 15.77 5.95
N ILE A 60 5.37 14.74 5.28
CA ILE A 60 6.67 14.72 4.60
C ILE A 60 6.49 14.20 3.18
N LEU A 61 7.01 14.95 2.21
CA LEU A 61 7.11 14.52 0.82
C LEU A 61 8.60 14.49 0.43
N LEU A 62 9.10 13.29 0.14
CA LEU A 62 10.42 13.05 -0.43
C LEU A 62 10.24 12.67 -1.90
N ILE A 63 10.73 13.49 -2.81
CA ILE A 63 10.45 13.36 -4.25
C ILE A 63 11.72 13.47 -5.08
N ALA A 64 11.87 12.60 -6.08
CA ALA A 64 12.95 12.69 -7.05
C ALA A 64 12.81 13.93 -7.93
N GLU A 65 13.94 14.54 -8.29
CA GLU A 65 13.99 15.78 -9.08
C GLU A 65 13.25 15.66 -10.41
N ASP A 66 13.33 14.51 -11.06
CA ASP A 66 12.63 14.21 -12.32
C ASP A 66 11.09 14.32 -12.20
N CYS A 67 10.58 14.05 -11.01
CA CYS A 67 9.15 14.12 -10.71
C CYS A 67 8.67 15.51 -10.25
N VAL A 68 9.58 16.41 -9.89
CA VAL A 68 9.25 17.72 -9.27
C VAL A 68 8.54 18.67 -10.22
N SER A 69 8.90 18.65 -11.52
CA SER A 69 8.35 19.58 -12.51
C SER A 69 6.83 19.46 -12.66
N GLU A 70 6.31 18.26 -12.45
CA GLU A 70 4.88 17.94 -12.59
C GLU A 70 4.06 18.31 -11.34
N ILE A 71 4.68 18.37 -10.14
CA ILE A 71 3.98 18.57 -8.86
C ILE A 71 4.04 20.01 -8.32
N ARG A 72 4.95 20.83 -8.82
CA ARG A 72 5.37 22.08 -8.13
C ARG A 72 4.25 23.04 -7.69
N GLY A 73 3.05 22.96 -8.23
CA GLY A 73 1.93 23.84 -7.89
C GLY A 73 0.81 23.17 -7.08
N ASN A 74 0.63 21.87 -7.21
CA ASN A 74 -0.63 21.20 -6.86
C ASN A 74 -0.61 20.44 -5.53
N VAL A 75 0.58 20.04 -5.03
CA VAL A 75 0.68 19.21 -3.83
C VAL A 75 1.20 19.99 -2.64
N LYS A 76 0.38 20.12 -1.60
CA LYS A 76 0.75 20.71 -0.33
C LYS A 76 1.30 19.62 0.60
N ALA A 77 2.52 19.81 1.09
CA ALA A 77 3.11 19.01 2.15
C ALA A 77 3.74 19.95 3.19
N LYS A 78 3.75 19.55 4.46
CA LYS A 78 4.36 20.40 5.50
C LYS A 78 5.86 20.53 5.31
N LYS A 79 6.53 19.46 4.89
CA LYS A 79 7.94 19.45 4.54
C LYS A 79 8.14 18.77 3.19
N LYS A 80 8.92 19.42 2.31
CA LYS A 80 9.27 18.87 0.99
C LYS A 80 10.78 18.71 0.88
N PHE A 81 11.19 17.48 0.56
CA PHE A 81 12.58 17.13 0.28
C PHE A 81 12.70 16.68 -1.16
N ILE A 82 13.69 17.19 -1.88
CA ILE A 82 13.93 16.87 -3.29
C ILE A 82 15.22 16.06 -3.39
N LEU A 83 15.12 14.84 -3.89
CA LEU A 83 16.28 14.01 -4.21
C LEU A 83 16.85 14.44 -5.56
N SER A 84 17.99 15.12 -5.53
CA SER A 84 18.68 15.63 -6.74
C SER A 84 19.90 14.79 -7.06
N GLU A 85 20.16 14.60 -8.35
CA GLU A 85 21.39 14.00 -8.85
C GLU A 85 22.56 15.01 -8.94
N SER A 86 22.27 16.29 -8.74
CA SER A 86 23.25 17.38 -8.76
C SER A 86 23.57 17.89 -7.35
N MET A 87 24.84 18.17 -7.10
CA MET A 87 25.26 18.84 -5.85
C MET A 87 24.94 20.34 -5.84
N LYS A 88 24.46 20.92 -6.94
CA LYS A 88 24.08 22.34 -7.00
C LYS A 88 22.75 22.56 -6.30
N LYS A 89 22.79 23.27 -5.20
CA LYS A 89 21.61 23.68 -4.43
C LYS A 89 20.86 24.80 -5.17
N GLU A 90 19.80 24.48 -5.87
CA GLU A 90 18.74 25.45 -6.17
C GLU A 90 17.69 25.34 -5.07
N GLU A 91 17.88 26.05 -3.97
CA GLU A 91 16.89 26.11 -2.90
C GLU A 91 15.74 27.02 -3.34
N LYS A 92 14.58 26.45 -3.60
CA LYS A 92 13.33 27.18 -3.70
C LYS A 92 12.68 27.26 -2.32
N GLN A 93 11.97 28.37 -2.07
CA GLN A 93 11.37 28.66 -0.78
C GLN A 93 10.45 27.52 -0.32
N GLY A 94 10.79 26.84 0.77
CA GLY A 94 10.02 25.74 1.37
C GLY A 94 10.39 24.32 0.89
N GLU A 95 11.43 24.19 0.07
CA GLU A 95 11.96 22.90 -0.39
C GLU A 95 13.40 22.71 0.11
N THR A 96 13.76 21.51 0.55
CA THR A 96 15.14 21.16 0.94
C THR A 96 15.69 20.15 -0.04
N THR A 97 16.77 20.50 -0.72
CA THR A 97 17.41 19.60 -1.69
C THR A 97 18.38 18.65 -0.99
N ILE A 98 18.26 17.35 -1.31
CA ILE A 98 19.10 16.27 -0.80
C ILE A 98 19.83 15.64 -1.98
N PHE A 99 21.17 15.55 -1.91
CA PHE A 99 21.92 14.84 -2.93
C PHE A 99 21.66 13.33 -2.84
N ARG A 100 21.19 12.73 -3.94
CA ARG A 100 20.74 11.34 -4.01
C ARG A 100 21.82 10.31 -3.65
N TYR A 101 23.04 10.53 -4.12
CA TYR A 101 24.14 9.58 -4.00
C TYR A 101 25.03 9.77 -2.76
N GLN A 102 24.57 10.53 -1.76
CA GLN A 102 25.24 10.60 -0.48
C GLN A 102 24.86 9.40 0.41
N SER A 103 25.55 9.26 1.55
CA SER A 103 25.27 8.16 2.46
C SER A 103 23.85 8.24 3.04
N ALA A 104 23.27 7.08 3.32
CA ALA A 104 21.93 7.01 3.93
C ALA A 104 21.88 7.79 5.27
N ASP A 105 22.96 7.78 6.07
CA ASP A 105 23.05 8.51 7.33
C ASP A 105 22.99 10.04 7.12
N GLU A 106 23.58 10.55 6.04
CA GLU A 106 23.51 11.96 5.69
C GLU A 106 22.11 12.36 5.25
N ILE A 107 21.45 11.54 4.41
CA ILE A 107 20.04 11.73 4.01
C ILE A 107 19.16 11.78 5.26
N LEU A 108 19.34 10.82 6.18
CA LEU A 108 18.58 10.76 7.43
C LEU A 108 18.78 12.01 8.29
N LYS A 109 20.01 12.49 8.43
CA LYS A 109 20.32 13.72 9.20
C LYS A 109 19.61 14.95 8.63
N ILE A 110 19.61 15.10 7.31
CA ILE A 110 18.93 16.22 6.65
C ILE A 110 17.42 16.15 6.88
N ILE A 111 16.82 14.97 6.72
CA ILE A 111 15.39 14.80 6.98
C ILE A 111 15.07 15.06 8.46
N GLN A 112 15.89 14.56 9.40
CA GLN A 112 15.70 14.79 10.84
C GLN A 112 15.79 16.26 11.21
N SER A 113 16.77 16.99 10.68
CA SER A 113 16.88 18.43 10.93
C SER A 113 15.68 19.22 10.38
N GLY A 114 15.13 18.78 9.26
CA GLY A 114 13.92 19.38 8.71
C GLY A 114 12.63 19.09 9.51
N ILE A 115 12.59 18.00 10.28
CA ILE A 115 11.43 17.63 11.13
C ILE A 115 11.46 18.39 12.48
N GLY A 116 12.63 18.91 12.92
CA GLY A 116 12.83 19.57 14.20
C GLY A 116 13.39 18.63 15.28
N GLU A 117 14.30 19.14 16.12
CA GLU A 117 15.03 18.33 17.11
C GLU A 117 14.15 17.76 18.23
N GLU A 118 13.07 18.43 18.61
CA GLU A 118 12.17 17.93 19.67
C GLU A 118 11.38 16.71 19.23
N GLU A 119 11.05 16.63 17.98
CA GLU A 119 10.33 15.51 17.39
C GLU A 119 11.25 14.32 17.11
N ALA A 120 12.53 14.54 16.79
CA ALA A 120 13.50 13.49 16.55
C ALA A 120 13.87 12.73 17.84
N LYS A 121 13.87 13.38 19.00
CA LYS A 121 14.19 12.76 20.31
C LYS A 121 13.10 11.79 20.81
N ALA A 122 11.87 11.94 20.35
CA ALA A 122 10.78 11.01 20.69
C ALA A 122 10.96 9.62 20.04
N ALA A 123 11.74 9.53 18.96
CA ALA A 123 12.00 8.29 18.22
C ALA A 123 13.13 7.42 18.82
N HIS A 124 13.84 7.87 19.87
CA HIS A 124 15.09 7.25 20.32
C HIS A 124 15.06 6.73 21.77
N LYS A 125 13.99 6.06 22.21
CA LYS A 125 14.05 5.25 23.45
C LYS A 125 14.14 3.77 23.10
N PRO A 126 15.26 3.10 23.40
CA PRO A 126 15.36 1.65 23.25
C PRO A 126 14.42 0.99 24.27
N GLN A 127 13.43 0.26 23.80
CA GLN A 127 12.62 -0.56 24.67
C GLN A 127 13.42 -1.76 25.14
N LYS A 128 13.59 -1.87 26.47
CA LYS A 128 14.09 -3.07 27.15
C LYS A 128 13.13 -4.23 26.87
N LYS A 129 13.70 -5.35 26.44
CA LYS A 129 13.02 -6.63 26.32
C LYS A 129 12.38 -7.01 27.67
N THR A 130 11.07 -7.14 27.69
CA THR A 130 10.34 -7.89 28.70
C THR A 130 9.64 -9.02 27.98
N GLU A 131 10.06 -10.24 28.25
CA GLU A 131 9.38 -11.45 27.84
C GLU A 131 8.09 -11.56 28.67
N GLU A 132 6.95 -11.34 28.06
CA GLU A 132 5.66 -11.68 28.64
C GLU A 132 5.05 -12.85 27.87
N LYS A 133 4.79 -13.92 28.64
CA LYS A 133 4.07 -15.11 28.20
C LYS A 133 2.64 -14.71 27.78
N TYR A 134 2.24 -15.09 26.59
CA TYR A 134 0.85 -14.95 26.14
C TYR A 134 0.03 -16.16 26.59
N ASP A 135 -0.89 -15.93 27.50
CA ASP A 135 -2.03 -16.81 27.76
C ASP A 135 -3.09 -16.58 26.67
N ALA A 136 -3.58 -17.68 26.11
CA ALA A 136 -4.60 -17.68 25.07
C ALA A 136 -5.92 -17.11 25.62
N VAL A 137 -6.27 -15.90 25.18
CA VAL A 137 -7.59 -15.31 25.43
C VAL A 137 -8.50 -15.65 24.25
N GLN A 138 -9.50 -16.49 24.53
CA GLN A 138 -10.65 -16.67 23.64
C GLN A 138 -11.44 -15.35 23.61
N SER A 139 -11.41 -14.65 22.47
CA SER A 139 -12.26 -13.48 22.25
C SER A 139 -13.46 -13.85 21.40
N ASP A 140 -14.65 -13.76 22.00
CA ASP A 140 -15.92 -13.76 21.29
C ASP A 140 -16.00 -12.54 20.37
N PHE A 141 -15.85 -12.77 19.07
CA PHE A 141 -16.06 -11.74 18.07
C PHE A 141 -17.56 -11.58 17.80
N THR A 142 -18.19 -10.62 18.45
CA THR A 142 -19.46 -10.07 17.99
C THR A 142 -19.18 -9.13 16.83
N ALA A 143 -19.66 -9.48 15.63
CA ALA A 143 -19.57 -8.66 14.44
C ALA A 143 -20.18 -7.26 14.67
N PRO A 144 -19.51 -6.17 14.24
CA PRO A 144 -20.09 -4.84 14.36
C PRO A 144 -21.34 -4.73 13.49
N LYS A 145 -22.46 -4.35 14.10
CA LYS A 145 -23.69 -4.03 13.38
C LYS A 145 -23.42 -2.87 12.43
N ARG A 146 -23.57 -3.11 11.12
CA ARG A 146 -23.53 -2.08 10.08
C ARG A 146 -24.58 -1.01 10.44
N LYS A 147 -24.11 0.18 10.78
CA LYS A 147 -24.97 1.38 10.75
C LYS A 147 -25.18 1.72 9.28
N ILE A 148 -26.41 1.59 8.81
CA ILE A 148 -26.83 2.12 7.51
C ILE A 148 -26.84 3.65 7.65
N GLY A 149 -25.70 4.26 7.42
CA GLY A 149 -25.57 5.69 7.18
C GLY A 149 -25.42 5.86 5.67
N ILE A 150 -26.24 6.69 5.08
CA ILE A 150 -26.06 7.16 3.72
C ILE A 150 -24.71 7.87 3.69
N ARG A 151 -23.67 7.17 3.22
CA ARG A 151 -22.38 7.78 2.91
C ARG A 151 -22.37 8.04 1.41
N ASP A 152 -22.15 9.30 1.04
CA ASP A 152 -21.73 9.69 -0.32
C ASP A 152 -20.28 9.18 -0.56
N GLU A 153 -20.09 7.86 -0.48
CA GLU A 153 -18.84 7.24 -0.96
C GLU A 153 -18.98 7.12 -2.48
N PRO A 154 -17.90 7.39 -3.23
CA PRO A 154 -17.94 7.25 -4.67
C PRO A 154 -18.44 5.83 -5.00
N GLU A 155 -19.33 5.75 -5.96
CA GLU A 155 -20.07 4.53 -6.36
C GLU A 155 -19.14 3.33 -6.67
N GLU A 156 -17.83 3.56 -6.77
CA GLU A 156 -16.78 2.63 -7.19
C GLU A 156 -15.71 2.42 -6.09
N SER A 157 -16.09 2.33 -4.80
CA SER A 157 -15.18 2.08 -3.68
C SER A 157 -15.39 0.72 -3.02
N GLY A 158 -14.36 0.25 -2.30
CA GLY A 158 -14.38 -1.00 -1.53
C GLY A 158 -13.85 -2.21 -2.30
N LEU A 159 -14.15 -3.41 -1.80
CA LEU A 159 -13.79 -4.66 -2.45
C LEU A 159 -14.79 -4.96 -3.58
N ILE A 160 -14.28 -5.20 -4.78
CA ILE A 160 -15.08 -5.52 -5.97
C ILE A 160 -14.67 -6.92 -6.43
N GLY A 161 -15.56 -7.89 -6.22
CA GLY A 161 -15.34 -9.28 -6.61
C GLY A 161 -15.76 -9.55 -8.05
N ILE A 162 -14.90 -10.25 -8.80
CA ILE A 162 -15.21 -10.75 -10.12
C ILE A 162 -15.09 -12.25 -10.06
N TYR A 163 -16.22 -12.93 -10.18
CA TYR A 163 -16.29 -14.38 -10.07
C TYR A 163 -17.24 -14.97 -11.09
N SER A 164 -16.85 -16.07 -11.68
CA SER A 164 -17.74 -16.90 -12.50
C SER A 164 -17.34 -18.37 -12.33
N PRO A 165 -18.30 -19.28 -12.18
CA PRO A 165 -18.05 -20.71 -12.20
C PRO A 165 -17.68 -21.23 -13.61
N ILE A 166 -17.84 -20.39 -14.63
CA ILE A 166 -17.47 -20.73 -16.01
C ILE A 166 -16.05 -20.22 -16.26
N HIS A 167 -15.14 -21.11 -16.64
CA HIS A 167 -13.77 -20.76 -16.97
C HIS A 167 -13.64 -20.28 -18.43
N ARG A 168 -12.56 -19.54 -18.71
CA ARG A 168 -12.17 -19.07 -20.06
C ARG A 168 -13.20 -18.20 -20.77
N ILE A 169 -13.94 -17.40 -20.03
CA ILE A 169 -14.94 -16.44 -20.54
C ILE A 169 -14.44 -14.99 -20.55
N GLY A 170 -13.12 -14.79 -20.45
CA GLY A 170 -12.55 -13.43 -20.40
C GLY A 170 -12.70 -12.71 -19.06
N LYS A 171 -12.88 -13.47 -17.94
CA LYS A 171 -13.04 -12.89 -16.59
C LYS A 171 -11.88 -11.98 -16.20
N THR A 172 -10.65 -12.44 -16.36
CA THR A 172 -9.43 -11.66 -16.07
C THR A 172 -9.33 -10.39 -16.94
N GLU A 173 -9.65 -10.51 -18.23
CA GLU A 173 -9.68 -9.36 -19.13
C GLU A 173 -10.72 -8.32 -18.68
N PHE A 174 -11.90 -8.78 -18.32
CA PHE A 174 -12.95 -7.93 -17.76
C PHE A 174 -12.49 -7.25 -16.46
N ALA A 175 -11.85 -8.01 -15.55
CA ALA A 175 -11.32 -7.51 -14.29
C ALA A 175 -10.30 -6.40 -14.49
N LEU A 176 -9.37 -6.59 -15.42
CA LEU A 176 -8.35 -5.61 -15.78
C LEU A 176 -8.97 -4.36 -16.42
N CYS A 177 -9.87 -4.52 -17.38
CA CYS A 177 -10.56 -3.38 -17.99
C CYS A 177 -11.40 -2.57 -16.99
N LEU A 178 -12.10 -3.26 -16.08
CA LEU A 178 -12.85 -2.60 -15.01
C LEU A 178 -11.92 -1.87 -14.05
N GLY A 179 -10.82 -2.52 -13.64
CA GLY A 179 -9.80 -1.92 -12.78
C GLY A 179 -9.16 -0.68 -13.39
N GLU A 180 -8.81 -0.74 -14.68
CA GLU A 180 -8.33 0.43 -15.42
C GLU A 180 -9.33 1.58 -15.38
N LYS A 181 -10.60 1.30 -15.63
CA LYS A 181 -11.64 2.34 -15.68
C LYS A 181 -11.88 2.98 -14.31
N ILE A 182 -11.83 2.20 -13.23
CA ILE A 182 -11.98 2.70 -11.88
C ILE A 182 -10.72 3.47 -11.45
N SER A 183 -9.52 3.03 -11.88
CA SER A 183 -8.25 3.68 -11.53
C SER A 183 -8.10 5.09 -12.12
N GLU A 184 -8.87 5.44 -13.15
CA GLU A 184 -8.96 6.82 -13.66
C GLU A 184 -9.52 7.79 -12.59
N LYS A 185 -10.33 7.29 -11.66
CA LYS A 185 -11.06 8.11 -10.67
C LYS A 185 -10.52 7.98 -9.25
N VAL A 186 -10.14 6.76 -8.86
CA VAL A 186 -9.69 6.46 -7.49
C VAL A 186 -8.49 5.51 -7.50
N PRO A 187 -7.59 5.60 -6.49
CA PRO A 187 -6.51 4.62 -6.34
C PRO A 187 -7.07 3.21 -6.27
N THR A 188 -6.67 2.37 -7.22
CA THR A 188 -7.23 1.03 -7.41
C THR A 188 -6.14 -0.01 -7.47
N LEU A 189 -6.35 -1.11 -6.75
CA LEU A 189 -5.47 -2.27 -6.74
C LEU A 189 -6.17 -3.45 -7.41
N TYR A 190 -5.48 -4.14 -8.29
CA TYR A 190 -5.91 -5.43 -8.85
C TYR A 190 -5.17 -6.58 -8.18
N ILE A 191 -5.91 -7.59 -7.74
CA ILE A 191 -5.39 -8.80 -7.14
C ILE A 191 -5.98 -9.99 -7.89
N ASN A 192 -5.08 -10.78 -8.50
CA ASN A 192 -5.47 -12.03 -9.14
C ASN A 192 -5.35 -13.18 -8.14
N MET A 193 -6.46 -13.86 -7.92
CA MET A 193 -6.60 -15.00 -7.01
C MET A 193 -7.00 -16.27 -7.79
N GLU A 194 -6.59 -16.36 -9.05
CA GLU A 194 -6.75 -17.55 -9.89
C GLU A 194 -5.53 -18.46 -9.77
N GLY A 195 -5.74 -19.76 -9.72
CA GLY A 195 -4.65 -20.74 -9.65
C GLY A 195 -3.75 -20.75 -10.90
N TYR A 196 -4.34 -20.44 -12.07
CA TYR A 196 -3.64 -20.34 -13.35
C TYR A 196 -3.94 -18.98 -14.00
N SER A 197 -3.20 -17.99 -13.63
CA SER A 197 -3.53 -16.60 -13.91
C SER A 197 -3.22 -16.11 -15.32
N GLY A 198 -2.37 -16.82 -16.08
CA GLY A 198 -1.92 -16.36 -17.40
C GLY A 198 -1.19 -15.00 -17.39
N ASN A 199 -0.67 -14.58 -16.27
CA ASN A 199 -0.19 -13.22 -16.00
C ASN A 199 1.02 -12.78 -16.80
N ASP A 200 1.85 -13.70 -17.28
CA ASP A 200 3.00 -13.39 -18.13
C ASP A 200 2.58 -12.67 -19.42
N PHE A 201 1.31 -12.78 -19.79
CA PHE A 201 0.76 -12.08 -20.94
C PHE A 201 0.43 -10.61 -20.62
N TYR A 202 -0.13 -10.34 -19.43
CA TYR A 202 -0.59 -9.00 -19.05
C TYR A 202 0.48 -8.18 -18.34
N PHE A 203 1.29 -8.80 -17.50
CA PHE A 203 2.26 -8.11 -16.64
C PHE A 203 3.69 -8.49 -17.02
N LYS A 204 4.35 -7.57 -17.71
CA LYS A 204 5.75 -7.69 -18.10
C LYS A 204 6.63 -7.05 -17.04
N GLY A 205 7.14 -7.81 -16.11
CA GLY A 205 8.04 -7.33 -15.06
C GLY A 205 8.93 -8.45 -14.52
N GLU A 206 10.03 -8.09 -13.86
CA GLU A 206 10.82 -9.05 -13.11
C GLU A 206 9.99 -9.58 -11.94
N LYS A 207 9.84 -10.89 -11.85
CA LYS A 207 9.06 -11.58 -10.81
C LYS A 207 9.88 -11.72 -9.52
N ASN A 208 10.21 -10.60 -8.89
CA ASN A 208 11.01 -10.67 -7.67
C ASN A 208 10.17 -10.96 -6.42
N GLN A 209 8.90 -10.58 -6.41
CA GLN A 209 7.98 -10.80 -5.28
C GLN A 209 6.54 -10.91 -5.80
N ASP A 210 5.77 -11.82 -5.21
CA ASP A 210 4.39 -12.10 -5.61
C ASP A 210 3.40 -11.99 -4.42
N LEU A 211 2.14 -12.31 -4.67
CA LEU A 211 1.08 -12.29 -3.65
C LEU A 211 1.37 -13.24 -2.49
N GLY A 212 2.07 -14.36 -2.74
CA GLY A 212 2.50 -15.30 -1.70
C GLY A 212 3.48 -14.66 -0.72
N ASP A 213 4.47 -13.92 -1.24
CA ASP A 213 5.40 -13.16 -0.41
C ASP A 213 4.67 -12.11 0.43
N LEU A 214 3.70 -11.42 -0.15
CA LEU A 214 2.92 -10.42 0.58
C LEU A 214 2.09 -11.05 1.71
N LEU A 215 1.49 -12.20 1.47
CA LEU A 215 0.79 -12.98 2.50
C LEU A 215 1.75 -13.49 3.59
N TYR A 216 2.97 -13.86 3.22
CA TYR A 216 4.01 -14.23 4.19
C TYR A 216 4.37 -13.05 5.10
N TYR A 217 4.56 -11.84 4.54
CA TYR A 217 4.84 -10.64 5.33
C TYR A 217 3.69 -10.26 6.29
N LEU A 218 2.45 -10.61 5.96
CA LEU A 218 1.29 -10.38 6.83
C LEU A 218 1.40 -11.10 8.18
N LYS A 219 2.14 -12.22 8.22
CA LYS A 219 2.38 -13.03 9.42
C LYS A 219 3.53 -12.51 10.28
N GLN A 220 4.30 -11.53 9.80
CA GLN A 220 5.45 -11.00 10.52
C GLN A 220 5.05 -9.82 11.38
N GLU A 221 5.36 -9.90 12.67
CA GLU A 221 5.23 -8.76 13.59
C GLU A 221 6.23 -7.67 13.24
N ARG A 222 5.83 -6.39 13.31
CA ARG A 222 6.66 -5.17 13.16
C ARG A 222 6.98 -4.75 11.71
N ILE A 223 6.19 -5.13 10.74
CA ILE A 223 6.31 -4.60 9.37
C ILE A 223 5.20 -3.58 9.14
N ASP A 224 5.55 -2.43 8.56
CA ASP A 224 4.56 -1.54 7.95
C ASP A 224 4.03 -2.21 6.69
N TYR A 225 2.87 -2.83 6.82
CA TYR A 225 2.30 -3.64 5.76
C TYR A 225 1.85 -2.82 4.56
N GLY A 226 1.29 -1.63 4.80
CA GLY A 226 0.88 -0.71 3.74
C GLY A 226 2.06 -0.31 2.86
N LEU A 227 3.19 -0.03 3.51
CA LEU A 227 4.43 0.24 2.83
C LEU A 227 4.93 -0.97 2.03
N LYS A 228 4.98 -2.15 2.65
CA LYS A 228 5.46 -3.36 1.99
C LYS A 228 4.60 -3.70 0.78
N ALA A 229 3.28 -3.60 0.90
CA ALA A 229 2.36 -3.77 -0.21
C ALA A 229 2.64 -2.78 -1.35
N SER A 230 2.84 -1.48 -1.03
CA SER A 230 3.15 -0.46 -2.04
C SER A 230 4.46 -0.73 -2.80
N LEU A 231 5.45 -1.31 -2.13
CA LEU A 231 6.72 -1.68 -2.77
C LEU A 231 6.61 -2.89 -3.70
N MET A 232 5.67 -3.79 -3.40
CA MET A 232 5.48 -5.03 -4.17
C MET A 232 4.49 -4.86 -5.32
N THR A 233 3.80 -3.72 -5.42
CA THR A 233 2.89 -3.45 -6.53
C THR A 233 3.64 -3.07 -7.78
N GLY A 234 3.24 -3.69 -8.91
CA GLY A 234 3.52 -3.19 -10.25
C GLY A 234 2.45 -2.20 -10.70
N GLN A 235 2.68 -1.56 -11.82
CA GLN A 235 1.73 -0.63 -12.41
C GLN A 235 1.43 -1.00 -13.87
N TYR A 236 0.16 -1.11 -14.18
CA TYR A 236 -0.33 -1.24 -15.55
C TYR A 236 -1.22 -0.04 -15.87
N LYS A 237 -0.72 0.89 -16.69
CA LYS A 237 -1.33 2.22 -16.90
C LYS A 237 -1.51 2.97 -15.57
N GLN A 238 -2.75 3.15 -15.09
CA GLN A 238 -3.06 3.77 -13.80
C GLN A 238 -3.49 2.75 -12.74
N LEU A 239 -3.62 1.48 -13.12
CA LEU A 239 -4.00 0.38 -12.25
C LEU A 239 -2.76 -0.20 -11.58
N ASP A 240 -2.75 -0.26 -10.24
CA ASP A 240 -1.76 -1.02 -9.51
C ASP A 240 -2.16 -2.49 -9.45
N TYR A 241 -1.17 -3.37 -9.50
CA TYR A 241 -1.39 -4.80 -9.37
C TYR A 241 -0.34 -5.46 -8.50
N ILE A 242 -0.70 -6.55 -7.86
CA ILE A 242 0.24 -7.47 -7.21
C ILE A 242 0.46 -8.64 -8.14
N MET A 243 1.73 -9.04 -8.34
CA MET A 243 2.04 -10.24 -9.11
C MET A 243 1.34 -11.43 -8.46
N PRO A 244 0.59 -12.24 -9.23
CA PRO A 244 -0.10 -13.39 -8.67
C PRO A 244 0.85 -14.46 -8.19
N ILE A 245 0.36 -15.32 -7.29
CA ILE A 245 1.05 -16.52 -6.85
C ILE A 245 1.36 -17.39 -8.08
N SER A 246 2.61 -17.81 -8.17
CA SER A 246 3.09 -18.62 -9.31
C SER A 246 2.65 -20.10 -9.21
N ASN A 247 2.29 -20.56 -8.01
CA ASN A 247 1.92 -21.95 -7.74
C ASN A 247 0.51 -22.01 -7.13
N GLU A 248 -0.40 -22.73 -7.81
CA GLU A 248 -1.78 -22.92 -7.33
C GLU A 248 -1.86 -23.57 -5.95
N ASN A 249 -0.93 -24.46 -5.61
CA ASN A 249 -0.93 -25.13 -4.30
C ASN A 249 -0.72 -24.10 -3.17
N ASP A 250 0.18 -23.14 -3.37
CA ASP A 250 0.43 -22.08 -2.37
C ASP A 250 -0.82 -21.21 -2.19
N LEU A 251 -1.58 -20.96 -3.26
CA LEU A 251 -2.86 -20.26 -3.19
C LEU A 251 -3.91 -21.04 -2.39
N ARG A 252 -3.96 -22.37 -2.55
CA ARG A 252 -4.88 -23.27 -1.82
C ARG A 252 -4.55 -23.41 -0.35
N GLU A 253 -3.29 -23.24 0.05
CA GLU A 253 -2.83 -23.32 1.43
C GLU A 253 -3.26 -22.10 2.26
N VAL A 254 -3.58 -20.98 1.61
CA VAL A 254 -4.04 -19.78 2.30
C VAL A 254 -5.44 -20.01 2.87
N THR A 255 -5.56 -19.92 4.17
CA THR A 255 -6.82 -20.13 4.86
C THR A 255 -7.80 -18.97 4.65
N LYS A 256 -9.09 -19.25 4.81
CA LYS A 256 -10.13 -18.22 4.82
C LYS A 256 -9.82 -17.04 5.76
N LYS A 257 -9.31 -17.35 6.97
CA LYS A 257 -8.98 -16.30 7.97
C LYS A 257 -7.86 -15.39 7.47
N GLU A 258 -6.83 -15.96 6.84
CA GLU A 258 -5.72 -15.21 6.27
C GLU A 258 -6.18 -14.34 5.12
N TRP A 259 -7.05 -14.83 4.23
CA TRP A 259 -7.63 -14.04 3.15
C TRP A 259 -8.43 -12.85 3.67
N ILE A 260 -9.32 -13.07 4.63
CA ILE A 260 -10.13 -11.99 5.20
C ILE A 260 -9.25 -10.95 5.88
N TYR A 261 -8.26 -11.40 6.67
CA TYR A 261 -7.33 -10.51 7.36
C TYR A 261 -6.46 -9.70 6.36
N PHE A 262 -5.99 -10.35 5.30
CA PHE A 262 -5.25 -9.71 4.21
C PHE A 262 -6.07 -8.59 3.55
N LEU A 263 -7.29 -8.89 3.15
CA LEU A 263 -8.16 -7.92 2.48
C LEU A 263 -8.52 -6.74 3.39
N ASP A 264 -8.76 -6.99 4.68
CA ASP A 264 -8.97 -5.93 5.66
C ASP A 264 -7.74 -5.05 5.82
N THR A 265 -6.57 -5.67 5.92
CA THR A 265 -5.30 -4.94 6.06
C THR A 265 -5.00 -4.08 4.82
N ILE A 266 -5.24 -4.58 3.61
CA ILE A 266 -5.10 -3.79 2.38
C ILE A 266 -6.04 -2.58 2.40
N MET A 267 -7.31 -2.77 2.79
CA MET A 267 -8.28 -1.68 2.83
C MET A 267 -7.99 -0.64 3.92
N ASP A 268 -7.44 -1.08 5.06
CA ASP A 268 -7.20 -0.22 6.23
C ASP A 268 -5.85 0.48 6.19
N GLN A 269 -4.79 -0.18 5.69
CA GLN A 269 -3.41 0.30 5.77
C GLN A 269 -2.84 0.80 4.44
N CYS A 270 -3.49 0.49 3.30
CA CYS A 270 -3.04 0.95 1.99
C CYS A 270 -3.87 2.14 1.48
N ILE A 271 -3.35 2.79 0.44
CA ILE A 271 -3.97 3.97 -0.16
C ILE A 271 -5.23 3.66 -0.98
N TYR A 272 -5.49 2.39 -1.26
CA TYR A 272 -6.49 1.98 -2.23
C TYR A 272 -7.91 2.24 -1.74
N LYS A 273 -8.73 2.83 -2.61
CA LYS A 273 -10.16 3.03 -2.38
C LYS A 273 -10.99 1.93 -3.02
N ALA A 274 -10.48 1.33 -4.08
CA ALA A 274 -11.07 0.17 -4.72
C ALA A 274 -10.04 -0.96 -4.83
N VAL A 275 -10.47 -2.19 -4.59
CA VAL A 275 -9.66 -3.39 -4.80
C VAL A 275 -10.44 -4.35 -5.67
N ILE A 276 -9.92 -4.64 -6.85
CA ILE A 276 -10.50 -5.58 -7.81
C ILE A 276 -9.96 -6.98 -7.49
N LEU A 277 -10.86 -7.90 -7.16
CA LEU A 277 -10.52 -9.29 -6.85
C LEU A 277 -10.94 -10.18 -8.03
N ASP A 278 -9.98 -10.71 -8.77
CA ASP A 278 -10.22 -11.72 -9.80
C ASP A 278 -10.19 -13.10 -9.15
N LEU A 279 -11.37 -13.62 -8.81
CA LEU A 279 -11.54 -14.76 -7.92
C LEU A 279 -11.64 -16.07 -8.68
N GLY A 280 -10.80 -17.04 -8.27
CA GLY A 280 -10.85 -18.43 -8.72
C GLY A 280 -11.53 -19.36 -7.73
N ASP A 281 -11.86 -20.57 -8.19
CA ASP A 281 -12.52 -21.61 -7.37
C ASP A 281 -11.60 -22.22 -6.30
N CYS A 282 -10.28 -22.05 -6.46
CA CYS A 282 -9.29 -22.58 -5.53
C CYS A 282 -9.14 -21.77 -4.24
N VAL A 283 -9.78 -20.58 -4.16
CA VAL A 283 -9.66 -19.69 -3.02
C VAL A 283 -10.46 -20.20 -1.82
N SER A 284 -9.78 -20.45 -0.71
CA SER A 284 -10.43 -20.88 0.53
C SER A 284 -11.29 -19.75 1.10
N GLY A 285 -12.57 -20.06 1.38
CA GLY A 285 -13.54 -19.08 1.87
C GLY A 285 -14.07 -18.12 0.79
N LEU A 286 -14.07 -18.52 -0.46
CA LEU A 286 -14.56 -17.76 -1.60
C LEU A 286 -15.89 -17.04 -1.32
N TYR A 287 -16.90 -17.73 -0.81
CA TYR A 287 -18.21 -17.14 -0.51
C TYR A 287 -18.17 -16.10 0.62
N ASP A 288 -17.26 -16.25 1.56
CA ASP A 288 -17.08 -15.24 2.62
C ASP A 288 -16.40 -13.98 2.08
N ILE A 289 -15.46 -14.14 1.15
CA ILE A 289 -14.85 -13.02 0.42
C ILE A 289 -15.89 -12.31 -0.43
N LEU A 290 -16.71 -13.06 -1.19
CA LEU A 290 -17.79 -12.47 -1.98
C LEU A 290 -18.78 -11.68 -1.12
N LYS A 291 -19.16 -12.19 0.06
CA LYS A 291 -20.04 -11.47 1.02
C LYS A 291 -19.42 -10.18 1.54
N LYS A 292 -18.08 -10.09 1.54
CA LYS A 292 -17.34 -8.91 1.98
C LYS A 292 -17.24 -7.85 0.88
N CYS A 293 -17.38 -8.25 -0.37
CA CYS A 293 -17.34 -7.33 -1.50
C CYS A 293 -18.51 -6.35 -1.46
N SER A 294 -18.23 -5.08 -1.76
CA SER A 294 -19.25 -4.04 -1.96
C SER A 294 -20.04 -4.28 -3.25
N ARG A 295 -19.40 -4.89 -4.25
CA ARG A 295 -19.97 -5.27 -5.55
C ARG A 295 -19.41 -6.59 -6.03
N ILE A 296 -20.22 -7.33 -6.77
CA ILE A 296 -19.83 -8.59 -7.41
C ILE A 296 -20.29 -8.53 -8.87
N TYR A 297 -19.35 -8.83 -9.75
CA TYR A 297 -19.63 -9.04 -11.18
C TYR A 297 -19.50 -10.51 -11.51
N THR A 298 -20.50 -11.06 -12.16
CA THR A 298 -20.52 -12.47 -12.60
C THR A 298 -20.66 -12.52 -14.12
N PRO A 299 -19.54 -12.52 -14.86
CA PRO A 299 -19.60 -12.74 -16.30
C PRO A 299 -20.21 -14.10 -16.63
N TYR A 300 -21.05 -14.16 -17.66
CA TYR A 300 -21.65 -15.40 -18.16
C TYR A 300 -21.77 -15.36 -19.69
N ILE A 301 -21.86 -16.51 -20.31
CA ILE A 301 -22.09 -16.68 -21.74
C ILE A 301 -23.55 -17.09 -21.91
N GLN A 302 -24.26 -16.40 -22.81
CA GLN A 302 -25.60 -16.77 -23.26
C GLN A 302 -25.52 -17.78 -24.42
#